data_1e2f43f3663b6caa713eee8495cc05f9
#
_entry.id   1e2f43f3663b6caa713eee8495cc05f9
#
_cell.length_a   1.000
_cell.length_b   1.000
_cell.length_c   1.000
_cell.angle_alpha   90.00
_cell.angle_beta   90.00
_cell.angle_gamma   90.00
#
_symmetry.space_group_name_H-M   'P 1'
#
loop_
_entity.id
_entity.type
_entity.pdbx_description
1 polymer ?
#
loop_
_entity_poly.entity_id
_entity_poly.type
_entity_poly.pdbx_seq_one_letter_code
_entity_poly.pdbx_strand_id
1 'polypeptide(L)'
;MQRFVTGSRQLRPLRAAAVAATTLIVAAVALSGAPAYAVNPPGIDPAAVPPDSPPGPAQPMKQSSYCTEVGVLPGSDFRVQPKYMDMLNLPEAWRFGRGAGVRIAVIDTGVTPHPRLPHLVPGGDYVMGGDGLSDCDAHGTIVASMIGGAPAGAVGPEAPGPRRPPPVPTREPPPPAPPPQTISVAPPPPQTITLVPAPPSSASEEPGNPAPPFGAPPASQSQEPKTPGAANHGRGKTVLPGYSRGGHVVSVDYPRPAAPPPLDPPPSGPADAFTGIAPDAELISIRQSSQAFNLKDAYTGDEDPQTRQKRDNIFTMARAIVHAADMGARVINISQVMCMSARSIIDAPDLGAAVRYAAVDKDAVIVAAAGDTSQRDCKENPMVDPLHPNDSRDWNGVTTVVTPSWFSDYVLTVGAVDASGTPMDKLSVAGPWVGIGAPGTDVVGFSPRDDSLINAIDGPDNSLLVPSGTSFSTAIVSGVAALVRAKYPQLSSHQIINRLIRTARAPARGVDNQIGYGVVDPVAALTWDVPDGSVLPKDSAKPLKLPPAPAPRNMVPVWVAAGGLGGALLLAGLLFGGAVLMRKTTGRPE
;
A
#
# COMPACT_ATOMS: atom_id res chain seq x y z
N MET A 1 -54.84 69.01 12.67
CA MET A 1 -53.76 68.26 13.27
C MET A 1 -54.25 66.79 13.45
N GLN A 2 -54.02 65.94 12.51
CA GLN A 2 -54.25 64.46 12.66
C GLN A 2 -53.01 63.74 12.20
N ARG A 3 -52.45 62.92 13.08
CA ARG A 3 -51.25 62.11 12.87
C ARG A 3 -51.62 60.85 12.13
N PHE A 4 -50.94 60.56 11.02
CA PHE A 4 -50.89 59.26 10.38
C PHE A 4 -50.02 58.32 11.21
N VAL A 5 -50.55 57.20 11.65
CA VAL A 5 -49.80 56.07 12.16
C VAL A 5 -49.93 54.94 11.13
N THR A 6 -48.89 54.71 10.37
CA THR A 6 -48.81 53.63 9.39
C THR A 6 -48.30 52.36 10.08
N GLY A 7 -49.06 51.30 9.92
CA GLY A 7 -48.83 50.03 10.55
C GLY A 7 -47.65 49.23 10.02
N SER A 8 -46.75 48.83 10.93
CA SER A 8 -45.63 47.92 10.69
C SER A 8 -45.80 46.58 11.42
N ARG A 9 -47.03 46.04 11.47
CA ARG A 9 -47.30 44.87 12.30
C ARG A 9 -47.41 43.51 11.56
N GLN A 10 -47.28 43.47 10.23
CA GLN A 10 -47.51 42.17 9.50
C GLN A 10 -46.24 41.39 9.07
N LEU A 11 -45.03 41.92 9.32
CA LEU A 11 -43.79 41.23 8.88
C LEU A 11 -43.10 40.38 9.97
N ARG A 12 -43.57 40.45 11.24
CA ARG A 12 -42.95 39.72 12.35
C ARG A 12 -43.24 38.21 12.35
N PRO A 13 -44.44 37.67 12.00
CA PRO A 13 -44.68 36.24 12.04
C PRO A 13 -43.93 35.48 10.93
N LEU A 14 -43.71 36.09 9.75
CA LEU A 14 -42.97 35.45 8.64
C LEU A 14 -41.48 35.29 8.92
N ARG A 15 -40.89 36.25 9.65
CA ARG A 15 -39.47 36.16 10.06
C ARG A 15 -39.25 35.11 11.16
N ALA A 16 -40.19 35.00 12.10
CA ALA A 16 -40.14 33.98 13.16
C ALA A 16 -40.30 32.58 12.60
N ALA A 17 -41.19 32.37 11.63
CA ALA A 17 -41.36 31.08 10.95
C ALA A 17 -40.15 30.68 10.10
N ALA A 18 -39.51 31.64 9.43
CA ALA A 18 -38.29 31.34 8.65
C ALA A 18 -37.08 30.99 9.54
N VAL A 19 -36.93 31.66 10.70
CA VAL A 19 -35.87 31.33 11.66
C VAL A 19 -36.11 29.98 12.33
N ALA A 20 -37.37 29.64 12.66
CA ALA A 20 -37.70 28.31 13.22
C ALA A 20 -37.49 27.17 12.20
N ALA A 21 -37.78 27.40 10.93
CA ALA A 21 -37.54 26.40 9.88
C ALA A 21 -36.03 26.18 9.63
N THR A 22 -35.23 27.23 9.64
CA THR A 22 -33.75 27.12 9.49
C THR A 22 -33.10 26.43 10.69
N THR A 23 -33.55 26.73 11.93
CA THR A 23 -33.05 26.03 13.13
C THR A 23 -33.44 24.56 13.16
N LEU A 24 -34.64 24.18 12.71
CA LEU A 24 -35.06 22.78 12.59
C LEU A 24 -34.27 22.02 11.52
N ILE A 25 -33.94 22.64 10.40
CA ILE A 25 -33.11 22.03 9.33
C ILE A 25 -31.67 21.86 9.83
N VAL A 26 -31.08 22.84 10.51
CA VAL A 26 -29.74 22.74 11.09
C VAL A 26 -29.69 21.68 12.20
N ALA A 27 -30.73 21.59 13.06
CA ALA A 27 -30.83 20.55 14.08
C ALA A 27 -31.02 19.16 13.46
N ALA A 28 -31.79 19.01 12.38
CA ALA A 28 -31.97 17.75 11.68
C ALA A 28 -30.68 17.28 10.96
N VAL A 29 -29.87 18.21 10.44
CA VAL A 29 -28.56 17.89 9.85
C VAL A 29 -27.52 17.57 10.93
N ALA A 30 -27.57 18.21 12.09
CA ALA A 30 -26.69 17.90 13.23
C ALA A 30 -27.01 16.54 13.91
N LEU A 31 -28.26 16.08 13.82
CA LEU A 31 -28.70 14.78 14.36
C LEU A 31 -28.51 13.63 13.36
N SER A 32 -28.20 13.90 12.12
CA SER A 32 -27.81 12.90 11.14
C SER A 32 -26.29 12.61 11.18
N GLY A 33 -25.71 12.57 12.37
CA GLY A 33 -24.39 11.99 12.58
C GLY A 33 -24.42 10.57 12.01
N ALA A 34 -23.73 10.35 10.88
CA ALA A 34 -23.53 9.00 10.39
C ALA A 34 -22.97 8.18 11.55
N PRO A 35 -23.50 6.98 11.84
CA PRO A 35 -22.92 6.15 12.87
C PRO A 35 -21.42 6.00 12.56
N ALA A 36 -20.58 6.44 13.47
CA ALA A 36 -19.15 6.14 13.41
C ALA A 36 -19.04 4.63 13.56
N TYR A 37 -18.69 3.94 12.49
CA TYR A 37 -18.40 2.51 12.54
C TYR A 37 -17.04 2.38 13.20
N ALA A 38 -17.03 2.11 14.51
CA ALA A 38 -15.82 1.74 15.20
C ALA A 38 -15.31 0.41 14.62
N VAL A 39 -14.09 0.40 14.09
CA VAL A 39 -13.39 -0.83 13.73
C VAL A 39 -12.78 -1.39 15.01
N ASN A 40 -12.96 -2.67 15.25
CA ASN A 40 -12.33 -3.40 16.36
C ASN A 40 -11.48 -4.53 15.77
N PRO A 41 -10.54 -5.09 16.55
CA PRO A 41 -9.88 -6.34 16.16
C PRO A 41 -10.93 -7.38 15.79
N PRO A 42 -10.75 -8.12 14.68
CA PRO A 42 -11.77 -9.06 14.19
C PRO A 42 -11.91 -10.26 15.12
N GLY A 43 -13.14 -10.70 15.33
CA GLY A 43 -13.39 -11.99 15.95
C GLY A 43 -12.99 -13.14 15.03
N ILE A 44 -12.45 -14.21 15.58
CA ILE A 44 -12.00 -15.37 14.82
C ILE A 44 -12.88 -16.57 15.17
N ASP A 45 -13.36 -17.28 14.12
CA ASP A 45 -13.96 -18.61 14.27
C ASP A 45 -12.87 -19.67 13.99
N PRO A 46 -12.36 -20.37 14.99
CA PRO A 46 -11.32 -21.39 14.78
C PRO A 46 -11.77 -22.56 13.89
N ALA A 47 -13.07 -22.78 13.73
CA ALA A 47 -13.59 -23.86 12.90
C ALA A 47 -13.55 -23.51 11.38
N ALA A 48 -13.30 -22.26 11.03
CA ALA A 48 -13.25 -21.82 9.64
C ALA A 48 -11.88 -22.01 8.97
N VAL A 49 -10.95 -22.75 9.57
CA VAL A 49 -9.63 -23.04 8.96
C VAL A 49 -9.83 -23.74 7.62
N PRO A 50 -9.36 -23.18 6.51
CA PRO A 50 -9.45 -23.84 5.22
C PRO A 50 -8.56 -25.10 5.19
N PRO A 51 -8.98 -26.16 4.49
CA PRO A 51 -8.15 -27.34 4.35
C PRO A 51 -6.86 -27.02 3.58
N ASP A 52 -5.76 -27.68 3.95
CA ASP A 52 -4.52 -27.63 3.16
C ASP A 52 -4.70 -28.45 1.87
N SER A 53 -5.19 -27.79 0.85
CA SER A 53 -5.39 -28.35 -0.48
C SER A 53 -4.23 -27.93 -1.40
N PRO A 54 -3.93 -28.69 -2.47
CA PRO A 54 -2.85 -28.36 -3.38
C PRO A 54 -2.87 -26.89 -3.82
N PRO A 55 -1.71 -26.21 -3.85
CA PRO A 55 -1.62 -24.83 -4.30
C PRO A 55 -2.21 -24.62 -5.70
N GLY A 56 -2.98 -23.58 -5.87
CA GLY A 56 -3.60 -23.21 -7.13
C GLY A 56 -4.49 -22.00 -6.99
N PRO A 57 -4.79 -21.30 -8.11
CA PRO A 57 -5.63 -20.09 -8.10
C PRO A 57 -7.07 -20.41 -7.68
N ALA A 58 -7.73 -19.43 -7.07
CA ALA A 58 -9.16 -19.52 -6.75
C ALA A 58 -10.03 -19.57 -8.02
N GLN A 59 -9.59 -18.86 -9.06
CA GLN A 59 -10.23 -18.82 -10.38
C GLN A 59 -9.17 -18.82 -11.49
N PRO A 60 -9.53 -19.20 -12.72
CA PRO A 60 -8.59 -19.17 -13.83
C PRO A 60 -7.98 -17.80 -14.06
N MET A 61 -6.66 -17.75 -14.09
CA MET A 61 -5.86 -16.55 -14.30
C MET A 61 -5.25 -16.53 -15.70
N LYS A 62 -4.88 -15.35 -16.17
CA LYS A 62 -4.09 -15.15 -17.40
C LYS A 62 -3.05 -14.07 -17.16
N GLN A 63 -1.91 -14.24 -17.81
CA GLN A 63 -0.93 -13.16 -17.86
C GLN A 63 -1.47 -12.01 -18.71
N SER A 64 -1.46 -10.80 -18.16
CA SER A 64 -2.01 -9.59 -18.77
C SER A 64 -0.98 -8.49 -19.02
N SER A 65 0.21 -8.61 -18.41
CA SER A 65 1.33 -7.70 -18.63
C SER A 65 2.65 -8.45 -18.65
N TYR A 66 3.70 -7.76 -19.11
CA TYR A 66 5.06 -8.30 -19.07
C TYR A 66 5.56 -8.43 -17.63
N CYS A 67 6.55 -9.29 -17.45
CA CYS A 67 7.28 -9.34 -16.19
C CYS A 67 8.08 -8.05 -15.99
N THR A 68 8.20 -7.62 -14.73
CA THR A 68 8.93 -6.42 -14.31
C THR A 68 10.39 -6.48 -14.76
N GLU A 69 10.86 -5.45 -15.45
CA GLU A 69 12.27 -5.28 -15.76
C GLU A 69 13.02 -4.86 -14.49
N VAL A 70 14.25 -5.34 -14.37
CA VAL A 70 15.10 -5.06 -13.21
C VAL A 70 16.42 -4.47 -13.66
N GLY A 71 17.05 -3.71 -12.79
CA GLY A 71 18.31 -3.04 -13.14
C GLY A 71 19.10 -2.56 -11.94
N VAL A 72 20.14 -1.82 -12.26
CA VAL A 72 21.03 -1.19 -11.29
C VAL A 72 21.04 0.32 -11.53
N LEU A 73 20.83 1.09 -10.48
CA LEU A 73 20.91 2.55 -10.55
C LEU A 73 22.33 3.00 -10.96
N PRO A 74 22.45 4.01 -11.81
CA PRO A 74 23.76 4.59 -12.15
C PRO A 74 24.52 5.01 -10.89
N GLY A 75 25.80 4.62 -10.80
CA GLY A 75 26.67 4.95 -9.66
C GLY A 75 26.52 4.03 -8.44
N SER A 76 25.73 2.96 -8.50
CA SER A 76 25.66 1.97 -7.44
C SER A 76 26.99 1.23 -7.27
N ASP A 77 27.46 1.10 -6.04
CA ASP A 77 28.61 0.27 -5.66
C ASP A 77 28.18 -0.74 -4.59
N PHE A 78 27.94 -1.97 -5.01
CA PHE A 78 27.51 -3.04 -4.10
C PHE A 78 28.62 -3.54 -3.16
N ARG A 79 29.86 -3.05 -3.26
CA ARG A 79 30.90 -3.29 -2.25
C ARG A 79 30.64 -2.49 -0.98
N VAL A 80 29.82 -1.44 -1.07
CA VAL A 80 29.29 -0.71 0.09
C VAL A 80 28.01 -1.39 0.53
N GLN A 81 27.95 -1.79 1.80
CA GLN A 81 26.75 -2.43 2.31
C GLN A 81 25.55 -1.47 2.39
N PRO A 82 24.32 -1.97 2.20
CA PRO A 82 23.12 -1.17 2.37
C PRO A 82 23.04 -0.54 3.77
N LYS A 83 22.62 0.72 3.86
CA LYS A 83 22.60 1.49 5.13
C LYS A 83 21.73 0.84 6.22
N TYR A 84 20.69 0.12 5.84
CA TYR A 84 19.87 -0.58 6.82
C TYR A 84 20.65 -1.65 7.60
N MET A 85 21.67 -2.25 7.00
CA MET A 85 22.51 -3.26 7.67
C MET A 85 23.35 -2.63 8.77
N ASP A 86 23.87 -1.40 8.54
CA ASP A 86 24.58 -0.63 9.56
C ASP A 86 23.63 -0.20 10.69
N MET A 87 22.46 0.31 10.33
CA MET A 87 21.45 0.75 11.28
C MET A 87 21.00 -0.37 12.23
N LEU A 88 20.95 -1.60 11.73
CA LEU A 88 20.57 -2.80 12.47
C LEU A 88 21.74 -3.45 13.22
N ASN A 89 22.97 -3.01 12.98
CA ASN A 89 24.19 -3.61 13.53
C ASN A 89 24.22 -5.15 13.35
N LEU A 90 23.97 -5.60 12.12
CA LEU A 90 23.87 -7.03 11.81
C LEU A 90 25.13 -7.83 12.14
N PRO A 91 26.36 -7.33 11.92
CA PRO A 91 27.56 -8.06 12.30
C PRO A 91 27.59 -8.45 13.79
N GLU A 92 27.12 -7.58 14.68
CA GLU A 92 27.01 -7.90 16.10
C GLU A 92 25.88 -8.90 16.37
N ALA A 93 24.71 -8.75 15.72
CA ALA A 93 23.60 -9.68 15.84
C ALA A 93 23.99 -11.11 15.41
N TRP A 94 24.77 -11.25 14.33
CA TRP A 94 25.21 -12.55 13.81
C TRP A 94 26.19 -13.30 14.71
N ARG A 95 26.77 -12.66 15.71
CA ARG A 95 27.55 -13.35 16.75
C ARG A 95 26.70 -14.34 17.57
N PHE A 96 25.38 -14.13 17.58
CA PHE A 96 24.42 -14.96 18.32
C PHE A 96 23.70 -16.01 17.46
N GLY A 97 23.91 -15.99 16.15
CA GLY A 97 23.30 -16.90 15.19
C GLY A 97 22.92 -16.22 13.88
N ARG A 98 22.73 -17.00 12.84
CA ARG A 98 22.42 -16.53 11.48
C ARG A 98 21.10 -17.12 10.95
N GLY A 99 20.25 -17.67 11.81
CA GLY A 99 18.95 -18.22 11.46
C GLY A 99 18.94 -19.72 11.14
N ALA A 100 20.05 -20.43 11.36
CA ALA A 100 20.15 -21.87 11.07
C ALA A 100 19.04 -22.68 11.78
N GLY A 101 18.44 -23.63 11.06
CA GLY A 101 17.38 -24.50 11.55
C GLY A 101 15.99 -23.85 11.59
N VAL A 102 15.85 -22.62 11.11
CA VAL A 102 14.54 -21.95 11.02
C VAL A 102 14.04 -21.94 9.57
N ARG A 103 12.79 -22.38 9.38
CA ARG A 103 12.07 -22.27 8.12
C ARG A 103 11.28 -20.96 8.07
N ILE A 104 11.43 -20.21 6.99
CA ILE A 104 10.73 -18.95 6.75
C ILE A 104 9.92 -19.11 5.47
N ALA A 105 8.61 -19.06 5.55
CA ALA A 105 7.77 -18.98 4.36
C ALA A 105 7.71 -17.54 3.87
N VAL A 106 7.96 -17.34 2.58
CA VAL A 106 7.82 -16.05 1.87
C VAL A 106 6.56 -16.14 1.01
N ILE A 107 5.45 -15.61 1.52
CA ILE A 107 4.18 -15.49 0.80
C ILE A 107 4.20 -14.16 0.04
N ASP A 108 4.49 -14.24 -1.27
CA ASP A 108 4.80 -13.07 -2.09
C ASP A 108 4.48 -13.34 -3.58
N THR A 109 5.24 -12.75 -4.51
CA THR A 109 5.10 -12.93 -5.97
C THR A 109 5.84 -14.14 -6.53
N GLY A 110 6.36 -15.01 -5.64
CA GLY A 110 7.26 -16.12 -5.95
C GLY A 110 8.73 -15.75 -5.70
N VAL A 111 9.61 -16.74 -5.77
CA VAL A 111 11.06 -16.51 -5.64
C VAL A 111 11.77 -17.25 -6.76
N THR A 112 12.49 -16.54 -7.61
CA THR A 112 13.34 -17.18 -8.62
C THR A 112 14.59 -17.76 -7.96
N PRO A 113 14.94 -19.06 -8.21
CA PRO A 113 16.15 -19.65 -7.69
C PRO A 113 17.40 -18.86 -8.06
N HIS A 114 18.27 -18.67 -7.08
CA HIS A 114 19.52 -17.92 -7.22
C HIS A 114 20.66 -18.69 -6.53
N PRO A 115 21.92 -18.69 -7.02
CA PRO A 115 23.04 -19.40 -6.38
C PRO A 115 23.25 -19.04 -4.90
N ARG A 116 22.88 -17.81 -4.51
CA ARG A 116 22.98 -17.30 -3.14
C ARG A 116 21.70 -17.49 -2.32
N LEU A 117 20.75 -18.31 -2.80
CA LEU A 117 19.61 -18.82 -2.04
C LEU A 117 19.69 -20.35 -1.97
N PRO A 118 20.74 -20.91 -1.32
CA PRO A 118 21.03 -22.35 -1.37
C PRO A 118 19.97 -23.21 -0.67
N HIS A 119 19.19 -22.64 0.23
CA HIS A 119 18.17 -23.32 1.03
C HIS A 119 16.75 -22.93 0.61
N LEU A 120 16.53 -22.64 -0.67
CA LEU A 120 15.23 -22.29 -1.21
C LEU A 120 14.42 -23.56 -1.53
N VAL A 121 13.22 -23.67 -0.96
CA VAL A 121 12.28 -24.79 -1.10
C VAL A 121 11.03 -24.34 -1.86
N PRO A 122 10.53 -25.14 -2.82
CA PRO A 122 9.25 -24.86 -3.46
C PRO A 122 8.08 -24.97 -2.46
N GLY A 123 7.22 -23.99 -2.41
CA GLY A 123 6.05 -23.90 -1.51
C GLY A 123 4.72 -23.73 -2.24
N GLY A 124 4.72 -23.78 -3.58
CA GLY A 124 3.50 -23.75 -4.38
C GLY A 124 3.13 -22.38 -4.94
N ASP A 125 2.24 -22.43 -5.93
CA ASP A 125 1.79 -21.25 -6.71
C ASP A 125 0.26 -21.14 -6.71
N TYR A 126 -0.27 -20.10 -6.08
CA TYR A 126 -1.69 -19.77 -6.00
C TYR A 126 -2.14 -18.81 -7.12
N VAL A 127 -1.24 -18.43 -8.05
CA VAL A 127 -1.56 -17.58 -9.20
C VAL A 127 -1.86 -18.40 -10.44
N MET A 128 -0.99 -19.38 -10.76
CA MET A 128 -1.12 -20.20 -11.96
C MET A 128 -1.08 -21.70 -11.68
N GLY A 129 -0.82 -22.10 -10.45
CA GLY A 129 -0.42 -23.46 -10.09
C GLY A 129 1.06 -23.72 -10.41
N GLY A 130 1.68 -24.63 -9.66
CA GLY A 130 3.10 -24.93 -9.80
C GLY A 130 3.83 -24.86 -8.46
N ASP A 131 5.13 -24.66 -8.52
CA ASP A 131 6.03 -24.80 -7.36
C ASP A 131 6.37 -23.48 -6.64
N GLY A 132 5.95 -22.34 -7.16
CA GLY A 132 6.25 -21.03 -6.57
C GLY A 132 7.65 -20.48 -6.89
N LEU A 133 8.46 -21.22 -7.66
CA LEU A 133 9.83 -20.83 -8.02
C LEU A 133 9.89 -19.98 -9.30
N SER A 134 8.88 -19.16 -9.52
CA SER A 134 8.81 -18.22 -10.65
C SER A 134 8.32 -16.87 -10.15
N ASP A 135 9.13 -15.83 -10.34
CA ASP A 135 8.82 -14.47 -9.96
C ASP A 135 8.83 -13.56 -11.18
N CYS A 136 7.65 -13.13 -11.60
CA CYS A 136 7.45 -12.22 -12.73
C CYS A 136 7.53 -10.75 -12.30
N ASP A 137 7.37 -10.49 -11.02
CA ASP A 137 7.28 -9.15 -10.45
C ASP A 137 8.61 -8.69 -9.82
N ALA A 138 9.59 -9.57 -9.71
CA ALA A 138 10.87 -9.40 -9.03
C ALA A 138 10.78 -9.15 -7.51
N HIS A 139 9.59 -8.87 -7.00
CA HIS A 139 9.37 -8.44 -5.62
C HIS A 139 9.67 -9.54 -4.62
N GLY A 140 9.14 -10.74 -4.79
CA GLY A 140 9.37 -11.86 -3.87
C GLY A 140 10.82 -12.33 -3.87
N THR A 141 11.52 -12.25 -5.01
CA THR A 141 12.96 -12.57 -5.09
C THR A 141 13.79 -11.56 -4.31
N ILE A 142 13.49 -10.26 -4.39
CA ILE A 142 14.14 -9.22 -3.58
C ILE A 142 13.87 -9.45 -2.09
N VAL A 143 12.61 -9.69 -1.70
CA VAL A 143 12.20 -9.98 -0.32
C VAL A 143 12.95 -11.20 0.23
N ALA A 144 12.97 -12.30 -0.52
CA ALA A 144 13.70 -13.52 -0.13
C ALA A 144 15.21 -13.27 0.01
N SER A 145 15.79 -12.44 -0.88
CA SER A 145 17.20 -12.04 -0.81
C SER A 145 17.50 -11.30 0.49
N MET A 146 16.65 -10.34 0.85
CA MET A 146 16.81 -9.56 2.10
C MET A 146 16.64 -10.43 3.35
N ILE A 147 15.79 -11.46 3.30
CA ILE A 147 15.62 -12.38 4.42
C ILE A 147 16.81 -13.32 4.55
N GLY A 148 17.15 -14.07 3.49
CA GLY A 148 18.03 -15.23 3.57
C GLY A 148 19.14 -15.29 2.53
N GLY A 149 19.45 -14.19 1.85
CA GLY A 149 20.53 -14.14 0.87
C GLY A 149 21.90 -14.46 1.50
N ALA A 150 22.59 -15.47 0.97
CA ALA A 150 23.95 -15.81 1.40
C ALA A 150 24.95 -14.73 0.98
N PRO A 151 26.04 -14.50 1.75
CA PRO A 151 27.07 -13.52 1.39
C PRO A 151 27.79 -13.92 0.09
N ALA A 152 28.44 -12.96 -0.54
CA ALA A 152 29.28 -13.22 -1.70
C ALA A 152 30.36 -14.26 -1.36
N GLY A 153 30.56 -15.23 -2.26
CA GLY A 153 31.56 -16.29 -2.08
C GLY A 153 31.15 -17.42 -1.12
N ALA A 154 29.93 -17.39 -0.56
CA ALA A 154 29.42 -18.55 0.15
C ALA A 154 29.20 -19.71 -0.83
N VAL A 155 29.86 -20.84 -0.56
CA VAL A 155 29.68 -22.07 -1.34
C VAL A 155 28.44 -22.77 -0.76
N GLY A 156 27.34 -22.77 -1.49
CA GLY A 156 26.17 -23.58 -1.16
C GLY A 156 26.46 -25.06 -1.35
N PRO A 157 25.75 -25.95 -0.63
CA PRO A 157 25.96 -27.40 -0.75
C PRO A 157 25.66 -27.96 -2.14
N GLU A 158 24.84 -27.25 -2.94
CA GLU A 158 24.54 -27.66 -4.31
C GLU A 158 24.03 -26.39 -5.05
N ALA A 159 24.50 -26.21 -6.29
CA ALA A 159 23.99 -25.13 -7.12
C ALA A 159 22.49 -25.39 -7.36
N PRO A 160 21.61 -24.38 -7.16
CA PRO A 160 20.22 -24.53 -7.53
C PRO A 160 20.09 -24.95 -8.99
N GLY A 161 19.11 -25.78 -9.28
CA GLY A 161 18.85 -26.25 -10.63
C GLY A 161 18.75 -25.12 -11.65
N PRO A 162 18.80 -25.41 -12.95
CA PRO A 162 18.78 -24.40 -13.99
C PRO A 162 17.54 -23.51 -13.81
N ARG A 163 17.75 -22.21 -13.86
CA ARG A 163 16.67 -21.23 -13.78
C ARG A 163 15.65 -21.51 -14.87
N ARG A 164 14.40 -21.51 -14.48
CA ARG A 164 13.33 -21.44 -15.46
C ARG A 164 13.37 -20.04 -16.08
N PRO A 165 13.37 -19.94 -17.43
CA PRO A 165 13.19 -18.66 -18.04
C PRO A 165 11.88 -18.06 -17.52
N PRO A 166 11.85 -16.74 -17.24
CA PRO A 166 10.60 -16.08 -16.86
C PRO A 166 9.55 -16.40 -17.94
N PRO A 167 8.29 -16.66 -17.56
CA PRO A 167 7.25 -16.94 -18.53
C PRO A 167 7.20 -15.82 -19.55
N VAL A 168 7.54 -16.11 -20.80
CA VAL A 168 7.41 -15.14 -21.88
C VAL A 168 5.92 -14.89 -22.04
N PRO A 169 5.47 -13.60 -21.99
CA PRO A 169 4.08 -13.32 -22.26
C PRO A 169 3.76 -13.85 -23.65
N THR A 170 2.93 -14.87 -23.76
CA THR A 170 2.30 -15.23 -25.02
C THR A 170 1.28 -14.12 -25.27
N ARG A 171 1.63 -13.16 -26.12
CA ARG A 171 0.66 -12.23 -26.65
C ARG A 171 -0.39 -13.02 -27.41
N GLU A 172 -1.57 -13.13 -26.88
CA GLU A 172 -2.75 -13.19 -27.72
C GLU A 172 -2.74 -11.87 -28.51
N PRO A 173 -2.73 -11.88 -29.86
CA PRO A 173 -2.72 -10.63 -30.59
C PRO A 173 -3.91 -9.79 -30.10
N PRO A 174 -3.72 -8.48 -29.88
CA PRO A 174 -4.80 -7.63 -29.43
C PRO A 174 -5.97 -7.82 -30.40
N PRO A 175 -7.23 -7.92 -29.91
CA PRO A 175 -8.37 -8.01 -30.79
C PRO A 175 -8.28 -6.87 -31.81
N PRO A 176 -8.62 -7.10 -33.11
CA PRO A 176 -8.49 -6.09 -34.12
C PRO A 176 -9.20 -4.83 -33.64
N ALA A 177 -8.51 -3.70 -33.75
CA ALA A 177 -9.07 -2.42 -33.34
C ALA A 177 -10.44 -2.25 -33.98
N PRO A 178 -11.48 -1.85 -33.21
CA PRO A 178 -12.78 -1.60 -33.79
C PRO A 178 -12.59 -0.60 -34.95
N PRO A 179 -13.30 -0.79 -36.08
CA PRO A 179 -13.15 0.10 -37.21
C PRO A 179 -13.36 1.54 -36.74
N PRO A 180 -12.57 2.51 -37.24
CA PRO A 180 -12.68 3.89 -36.81
C PRO A 180 -14.11 4.35 -36.94
N GLN A 181 -14.76 4.64 -35.82
CA GLN A 181 -16.09 5.24 -35.85
C GLN A 181 -15.91 6.65 -36.40
N THR A 182 -16.33 6.88 -37.61
CA THR A 182 -16.43 8.22 -38.18
C THR A 182 -17.52 8.96 -37.41
N ILE A 183 -17.09 9.70 -36.37
CA ILE A 183 -17.99 10.64 -35.70
C ILE A 183 -18.22 11.77 -36.70
N SER A 184 -19.35 11.75 -37.37
CA SER A 184 -19.84 12.88 -38.16
C SER A 184 -20.21 13.99 -37.19
N VAL A 185 -19.24 14.86 -36.90
CA VAL A 185 -19.50 16.09 -36.15
C VAL A 185 -20.18 17.05 -37.11
N ALA A 186 -21.48 17.29 -36.91
CA ALA A 186 -22.17 18.34 -37.58
C ALA A 186 -21.47 19.69 -37.31
N PRO A 187 -21.25 20.54 -38.33
CA PRO A 187 -20.60 21.83 -38.09
C PRO A 187 -21.44 22.65 -37.12
N PRO A 188 -20.79 23.32 -36.14
CA PRO A 188 -21.49 24.18 -35.21
C PRO A 188 -22.16 25.34 -35.97
N PRO A 189 -23.34 25.80 -35.52
CA PRO A 189 -24.01 26.96 -36.11
C PRO A 189 -23.14 28.21 -36.01
N PRO A 190 -23.17 29.12 -36.99
CA PRO A 190 -22.34 30.31 -36.97
C PRO A 190 -22.65 31.16 -35.74
N GLN A 191 -21.64 31.40 -34.93
CA GLN A 191 -21.73 32.30 -33.78
C GLN A 191 -21.55 33.72 -34.26
N THR A 192 -22.56 34.54 -34.11
CA THR A 192 -22.49 35.99 -34.33
C THR A 192 -21.72 36.63 -33.16
N ILE A 193 -20.50 37.09 -33.43
CA ILE A 193 -19.70 37.79 -32.44
C ILE A 193 -20.22 39.23 -32.37
N THR A 194 -20.93 39.55 -31.31
CA THR A 194 -21.28 40.93 -30.99
C THR A 194 -20.09 41.58 -30.25
N LEU A 195 -19.38 42.45 -30.93
CA LEU A 195 -18.30 43.27 -30.33
C LEU A 195 -18.92 44.25 -29.34
N VAL A 196 -18.63 44.05 -28.06
CA VAL A 196 -18.90 45.05 -27.00
C VAL A 196 -17.66 45.96 -26.88
N PRO A 197 -17.79 47.29 -26.94
CA PRO A 197 -16.66 48.20 -26.78
C PRO A 197 -16.09 48.15 -25.37
N ALA A 198 -14.74 48.16 -25.25
CA ALA A 198 -14.02 48.25 -23.99
C ALA A 198 -14.19 49.61 -23.32
N PRO A 199 -14.31 49.69 -22.00
CA PRO A 199 -14.28 50.97 -21.27
C PRO A 199 -12.84 51.52 -21.18
N PRO A 200 -12.65 52.84 -21.07
CA PRO A 200 -11.36 53.49 -21.15
C PRO A 200 -10.52 53.31 -19.86
N SER A 201 -9.22 53.17 -20.05
CA SER A 201 -8.17 53.24 -19.04
C SER A 201 -8.17 54.62 -18.34
N SER A 202 -8.17 54.63 -17.04
CA SER A 202 -7.72 55.77 -16.26
C SER A 202 -6.49 55.39 -15.44
N ALA A 203 -5.43 56.14 -15.73
CA ALA A 203 -4.17 56.15 -15.00
C ALA A 203 -4.28 57.05 -13.76
N SER A 204 -3.45 56.75 -12.79
CA SER A 204 -2.75 57.62 -11.80
C SER A 204 -2.66 56.89 -10.46
N GLU A 205 -1.58 56.77 -9.86
CA GLU A 205 -0.43 57.48 -9.33
C GLU A 205 0.11 56.70 -8.13
N GLU A 206 1.39 56.44 -8.13
CA GLU A 206 2.20 56.10 -6.94
C GLU A 206 2.22 57.30 -5.96
N PRO A 207 2.53 57.19 -4.66
CA PRO A 207 3.87 56.86 -4.22
C PRO A 207 4.04 56.17 -2.84
N GLY A 208 5.22 55.62 -2.56
CA GLY A 208 5.77 55.66 -1.21
C GLY A 208 6.31 54.36 -0.61
N ASN A 209 7.59 54.15 -0.82
CA ASN A 209 8.47 53.24 -0.05
C ASN A 209 8.65 53.74 1.41
N PRO A 210 9.02 52.93 2.41
CA PRO A 210 10.42 52.53 2.59
C PRO A 210 10.70 51.08 3.13
N ALA A 211 11.84 50.56 2.73
CA ALA A 211 12.59 49.44 3.29
C ALA A 211 13.42 49.88 4.54
N PRO A 212 14.34 49.09 5.14
CA PRO A 212 14.67 47.68 5.20
C PRO A 212 14.99 47.21 6.65
N PRO A 213 15.84 46.29 7.05
CA PRO A 213 16.80 45.36 6.44
C PRO A 213 16.92 43.96 7.12
N PHE A 214 17.62 43.01 6.50
CA PHE A 214 18.67 42.16 7.04
C PHE A 214 19.04 41.05 6.02
N GLY A 215 20.12 41.03 5.55
CA GLY A 215 21.44 40.43 5.50
C GLY A 215 21.45 38.99 4.93
N ALA A 216 21.92 38.83 3.68
CA ALA A 216 22.37 37.57 3.11
C ALA A 216 23.91 37.50 3.06
N PRO A 217 24.54 36.33 3.30
CA PRO A 217 25.96 36.13 3.05
C PRO A 217 26.26 35.70 1.60
N PRO A 218 27.49 35.86 1.10
CA PRO A 218 27.82 35.92 -0.31
C PRO A 218 28.03 34.54 -0.95
N ALA A 219 27.71 34.48 -2.24
CA ALA A 219 27.95 33.34 -3.12
C ALA A 219 29.45 33.16 -3.46
N SER A 220 29.93 31.94 -3.30
CA SER A 220 31.26 31.51 -3.79
C SER A 220 31.16 31.14 -5.25
N GLN A 221 32.03 31.74 -6.06
CA GLN A 221 32.24 31.41 -7.46
C GLN A 221 33.01 30.09 -7.60
N SER A 222 32.47 29.14 -8.34
CA SER A 222 33.17 27.93 -8.76
C SER A 222 33.58 28.08 -10.24
N GLN A 223 34.86 27.94 -10.47
CA GLN A 223 35.48 27.98 -11.80
C GLN A 223 35.16 26.74 -12.63
N GLU A 224 34.82 26.94 -13.89
CA GLU A 224 34.73 25.88 -14.92
C GLU A 224 36.14 25.31 -15.25
N PRO A 225 36.26 23.99 -15.41
CA PRO A 225 37.39 23.40 -16.10
C PRO A 225 37.10 23.19 -17.60
N LYS A 226 38.02 23.61 -18.41
CA LYS A 226 38.05 23.49 -19.88
C LYS A 226 38.10 22.04 -20.36
N THR A 227 37.26 21.75 -21.34
CA THR A 227 37.17 20.48 -22.08
C THR A 227 38.32 20.34 -23.11
N PRO A 228 38.89 19.14 -23.31
CA PRO A 228 39.57 18.77 -24.56
C PRO A 228 38.69 17.87 -25.43
N GLY A 229 38.71 18.19 -26.67
CA GLY A 229 38.47 17.55 -27.94
C GLY A 229 37.63 16.26 -28.07
N ALA A 230 36.62 16.39 -28.91
CA ALA A 230 35.73 15.33 -29.36
C ALA A 230 36.45 14.29 -30.25
N ALA A 231 36.27 13.01 -29.93
CA ALA A 231 36.47 11.91 -30.86
C ALA A 231 35.12 11.32 -31.28
N ASN A 232 34.92 11.24 -32.56
CA ASN A 232 33.72 10.82 -33.27
C ASN A 232 33.53 9.30 -33.12
N HIS A 233 32.49 8.84 -32.44
CA HIS A 233 32.11 7.43 -32.42
C HIS A 233 30.67 7.22 -32.88
N GLY A 234 30.54 6.28 -33.82
CA GLY A 234 29.31 6.00 -34.56
C GLY A 234 28.11 5.60 -33.70
N ARG A 235 26.98 6.15 -34.06
CA ARG A 235 25.67 5.89 -33.45
C ARG A 235 25.11 4.55 -33.93
N GLY A 236 24.91 3.60 -33.03
CA GLY A 236 24.08 2.43 -33.26
C GLY A 236 22.69 2.68 -32.70
N LYS A 237 21.67 2.57 -33.54
CA LYS A 237 20.26 2.64 -33.07
C LYS A 237 19.81 1.27 -32.61
N THR A 238 19.49 1.14 -31.33
CA THR A 238 18.76 0.00 -30.82
C THR A 238 17.33 0.47 -30.53
N VAL A 239 16.37 -0.04 -31.28
CA VAL A 239 14.95 0.23 -31.07
C VAL A 239 14.44 -0.82 -30.11
N LEU A 240 14.10 -0.41 -28.90
CA LEU A 240 13.33 -1.24 -27.98
C LEU A 240 11.83 -0.96 -28.23
N PRO A 241 10.95 -1.98 -28.25
CA PRO A 241 9.53 -1.76 -28.42
C PRO A 241 8.96 -1.11 -27.16
N GLY A 242 8.57 0.17 -27.31
CA GLY A 242 7.93 0.93 -26.25
C GLY A 242 6.49 0.52 -26.04
N TYR A 243 6.07 0.45 -24.81
CA TYR A 243 4.66 0.30 -24.42
C TYR A 243 3.93 1.62 -24.56
N SER A 244 2.91 1.64 -25.42
CA SER A 244 2.05 2.79 -25.64
C SER A 244 0.74 2.63 -24.85
N ARG A 245 0.52 3.45 -23.86
CA ARG A 245 -0.81 3.92 -23.52
C ARG A 245 -0.96 5.32 -24.11
N GLY A 246 -1.50 5.38 -25.31
CA GLY A 246 -1.93 6.63 -25.93
C GLY A 246 -0.80 7.56 -26.40
N GLY A 247 -0.38 7.39 -27.65
CA GLY A 247 0.20 8.43 -28.50
C GLY A 247 1.62 8.91 -28.17
N HIS A 248 2.47 8.72 -29.16
CA HIS A 248 3.83 9.20 -29.37
C HIS A 248 4.97 8.33 -28.81
N VAL A 249 5.59 7.62 -29.73
CA VAL A 249 6.88 6.94 -29.54
C VAL A 249 7.96 8.01 -29.47
N VAL A 250 8.57 8.21 -28.31
CA VAL A 250 9.79 9.01 -28.19
C VAL A 250 10.95 8.04 -28.26
N SER A 251 11.72 8.11 -29.35
CA SER A 251 12.98 7.38 -29.47
C SER A 251 14.04 8.11 -28.64
N VAL A 252 14.52 7.51 -27.57
CA VAL A 252 15.66 8.02 -26.81
C VAL A 252 16.92 7.31 -27.31
N ASP A 253 17.80 8.07 -27.98
CA ASP A 253 19.15 7.60 -28.37
C ASP A 253 20.04 7.54 -27.12
N TYR A 254 20.29 6.34 -26.61
CA TYR A 254 21.36 6.15 -25.60
C TYR A 254 22.70 5.91 -26.29
N PRO A 255 23.78 6.63 -25.92
CA PRO A 255 25.11 6.28 -26.39
C PRO A 255 25.47 4.88 -25.85
N ARG A 256 25.85 3.99 -26.77
CA ARG A 256 26.35 2.66 -26.40
C ARG A 256 27.59 2.85 -25.51
N PRO A 257 27.64 2.25 -24.32
CA PRO A 257 28.86 2.28 -23.51
C PRO A 257 30.04 1.75 -24.32
N ALA A 258 31.20 2.44 -24.24
CA ALA A 258 32.45 1.92 -24.78
C ALA A 258 32.70 0.53 -24.16
N ALA A 259 33.27 -0.39 -24.94
CA ALA A 259 33.71 -1.68 -24.42
C ALA A 259 34.58 -1.43 -23.18
N PRO A 260 34.30 -2.11 -22.05
CA PRO A 260 35.12 -1.91 -20.86
C PRO A 260 36.57 -2.25 -21.15
N PRO A 261 37.52 -1.50 -20.56
CA PRO A 261 38.94 -1.87 -20.63
C PRO A 261 39.10 -3.30 -20.05
N PRO A 262 40.21 -4.00 -20.43
CA PRO A 262 40.50 -5.31 -19.84
C PRO A 262 40.41 -5.23 -18.32
N LEU A 263 39.61 -6.08 -17.72
CA LEU A 263 39.38 -6.11 -16.27
C LEU A 263 40.72 -6.37 -15.58
N ASP A 264 41.14 -5.48 -14.69
CA ASP A 264 42.12 -5.79 -13.67
C ASP A 264 41.71 -7.07 -12.91
N PRO A 265 42.67 -7.89 -12.47
CA PRO A 265 42.34 -9.07 -11.68
C PRO A 265 41.44 -8.64 -10.51
N PRO A 266 40.38 -9.40 -10.19
CA PRO A 266 39.41 -9.01 -9.18
C PRO A 266 40.15 -8.75 -7.87
N PRO A 267 39.83 -7.64 -7.16
CA PRO A 267 40.43 -7.38 -5.87
C PRO A 267 40.18 -8.57 -4.95
N SER A 268 41.16 -8.92 -4.12
CA SER A 268 41.12 -10.07 -3.18
C SER A 268 40.16 -9.79 -2.01
N GLY A 269 38.87 -9.63 -2.31
CA GLY A 269 37.81 -9.36 -1.35
C GLY A 269 36.47 -9.90 -1.87
N PRO A 270 35.41 -9.95 -1.07
CA PRO A 270 34.09 -10.34 -1.52
C PRO A 270 33.64 -9.43 -2.68
N ALA A 271 32.98 -10.00 -3.68
CA ALA A 271 32.52 -9.29 -4.87
C ALA A 271 31.51 -8.16 -4.53
N ASP A 272 30.78 -8.30 -3.43
CA ASP A 272 29.85 -7.30 -2.88
C ASP A 272 29.72 -7.49 -1.34
N ALA A 273 29.06 -6.52 -0.68
CA ALA A 273 28.82 -6.52 0.76
C ALA A 273 27.38 -6.93 1.14
N PHE A 274 26.56 -7.36 0.17
CA PHE A 274 25.17 -7.72 0.42
C PHE A 274 25.06 -9.11 1.08
N THR A 275 24.21 -9.18 2.11
CA THR A 275 23.83 -10.42 2.81
C THR A 275 22.41 -10.25 3.34
N GLY A 276 21.61 -11.30 3.33
CA GLY A 276 20.31 -11.33 3.99
C GLY A 276 20.43 -11.28 5.51
N ILE A 277 19.34 -10.99 6.19
CA ILE A 277 19.29 -10.85 7.66
C ILE A 277 19.56 -12.19 8.36
N ALA A 278 18.98 -13.29 7.85
CA ALA A 278 19.10 -14.66 8.37
C ALA A 278 19.60 -15.62 7.28
N PRO A 279 20.86 -15.48 6.83
CA PRO A 279 21.35 -16.16 5.62
C PRO A 279 21.49 -17.67 5.73
N ASP A 280 21.41 -18.23 6.95
CA ASP A 280 21.48 -19.68 7.18
C ASP A 280 20.07 -20.30 7.40
N ALA A 281 18.99 -19.50 7.23
CA ALA A 281 17.62 -19.98 7.30
C ALA A 281 17.20 -20.71 6.01
N GLU A 282 16.25 -21.63 6.13
CA GLU A 282 15.59 -22.25 4.98
C GLU A 282 14.40 -21.40 4.53
N LEU A 283 14.31 -21.11 3.24
CA LEU A 283 13.23 -20.29 2.67
C LEU A 283 12.23 -21.17 1.90
N ILE A 284 10.94 -21.02 2.18
CA ILE A 284 9.85 -21.64 1.43
C ILE A 284 9.21 -20.57 0.54
N SER A 285 9.30 -20.72 -0.77
CA SER A 285 8.71 -19.79 -1.73
C SER A 285 7.25 -20.12 -2.00
N ILE A 286 6.33 -19.25 -1.63
CA ILE A 286 4.90 -19.37 -1.94
C ILE A 286 4.48 -18.18 -2.80
N ARG A 287 4.15 -18.46 -4.06
CA ARG A 287 3.62 -17.46 -4.97
C ARG A 287 2.13 -17.28 -4.74
N GLN A 288 1.72 -16.19 -4.08
CA GLN A 288 0.32 -15.93 -3.76
C GLN A 288 -0.30 -14.84 -4.63
N SER A 289 0.50 -13.93 -5.16
CA SER A 289 0.04 -12.82 -5.99
C SER A 289 1.00 -12.52 -7.14
N SER A 290 0.55 -11.75 -8.12
CA SER A 290 1.38 -11.16 -9.16
C SER A 290 0.62 -10.02 -9.84
N GLN A 291 1.30 -8.92 -10.10
CA GLN A 291 0.74 -7.80 -10.85
C GLN A 291 0.65 -8.09 -12.36
N ALA A 292 1.42 -9.05 -12.84
CA ALA A 292 1.42 -9.45 -14.23
C ALA A 292 0.23 -10.35 -14.63
N PHE A 293 -0.57 -10.82 -13.64
CA PHE A 293 -1.66 -11.77 -13.87
C PHE A 293 -2.99 -11.22 -13.36
N ASN A 294 -4.04 -11.43 -14.14
CA ASN A 294 -5.41 -11.03 -13.82
C ASN A 294 -6.37 -12.19 -14.07
N LEU A 295 -7.59 -12.08 -13.56
CA LEU A 295 -8.66 -13.04 -13.83
C LEU A 295 -8.86 -13.18 -15.34
N LYS A 296 -8.95 -14.44 -15.83
CA LYS A 296 -9.20 -14.73 -17.25
C LYS A 296 -10.54 -14.16 -17.70
N ASP A 297 -11.57 -14.33 -16.86
CA ASP A 297 -12.96 -13.93 -17.11
C ASP A 297 -13.42 -12.95 -16.02
N ALA A 298 -12.88 -11.72 -16.06
CA ALA A 298 -13.11 -10.72 -15.04
C ALA A 298 -14.58 -10.24 -14.94
N TYR A 299 -15.34 -10.29 -16.03
CA TYR A 299 -16.68 -9.71 -16.13
C TYR A 299 -17.82 -10.74 -16.11
N THR A 300 -17.63 -11.86 -15.42
CA THR A 300 -18.70 -12.86 -15.23
C THR A 300 -19.47 -12.59 -13.93
N GLY A 301 -20.79 -12.31 -14.04
CA GLY A 301 -21.68 -12.08 -12.89
C GLY A 301 -21.89 -10.61 -12.54
N ASP A 302 -22.68 -10.39 -11.49
CA ASP A 302 -23.13 -9.05 -11.07
C ASP A 302 -22.15 -8.36 -10.11
N GLU A 303 -21.09 -9.07 -9.68
CA GLU A 303 -20.12 -8.52 -8.74
C GLU A 303 -19.02 -7.71 -9.43
N ASP A 304 -18.65 -6.58 -8.83
CA ASP A 304 -17.52 -5.77 -9.27
C ASP A 304 -16.22 -6.61 -9.36
N PRO A 305 -15.52 -6.63 -10.51
CA PRO A 305 -14.32 -7.43 -10.74
C PRO A 305 -13.20 -7.19 -9.72
N GLN A 306 -13.05 -5.96 -9.24
CA GLN A 306 -12.02 -5.62 -8.24
C GLN A 306 -12.35 -6.21 -6.87
N THR A 307 -13.62 -6.16 -6.48
CA THR A 307 -14.09 -6.77 -5.23
C THR A 307 -13.93 -8.28 -5.26
N ARG A 308 -14.27 -8.92 -6.39
CA ARG A 308 -14.05 -10.35 -6.62
C ARG A 308 -12.58 -10.72 -6.49
N GLN A 309 -11.69 -10.01 -7.18
CA GLN A 309 -10.25 -10.27 -7.13
C GLN A 309 -9.70 -10.11 -5.71
N LYS A 310 -10.15 -9.11 -4.96
CA LYS A 310 -9.76 -8.95 -3.55
C LYS A 310 -10.20 -10.13 -2.70
N ARG A 311 -11.43 -10.62 -2.88
CA ARG A 311 -11.93 -11.78 -2.15
C ARG A 311 -11.12 -13.02 -2.48
N ASP A 312 -10.83 -13.26 -3.77
CA ASP A 312 -10.03 -14.39 -4.22
C ASP A 312 -8.60 -14.33 -3.67
N ASN A 313 -8.00 -13.13 -3.62
CA ASN A 313 -6.69 -12.91 -3.02
C ASN A 313 -6.71 -13.17 -1.50
N ILE A 314 -7.76 -12.77 -0.78
CA ILE A 314 -7.92 -13.04 0.65
C ILE A 314 -8.06 -14.55 0.88
N PHE A 315 -8.87 -15.22 0.07
CA PHE A 315 -9.07 -16.67 0.14
C PHE A 315 -7.78 -17.44 -0.15
N THR A 316 -7.04 -17.10 -1.21
CA THR A 316 -5.75 -17.74 -1.52
C THR A 316 -4.69 -17.43 -0.47
N MET A 317 -4.72 -16.24 0.15
CA MET A 317 -3.86 -15.89 1.28
C MET A 317 -4.12 -16.80 2.49
N ALA A 318 -5.39 -17.04 2.84
CA ALA A 318 -5.75 -17.95 3.93
C ALA A 318 -5.18 -19.36 3.70
N ARG A 319 -5.35 -19.90 2.49
CA ARG A 319 -4.80 -21.20 2.10
C ARG A 319 -3.27 -21.22 2.12
N ALA A 320 -2.63 -20.17 1.62
CA ALA A 320 -1.17 -20.04 1.62
C ALA A 320 -0.59 -20.01 3.04
N ILE A 321 -1.27 -19.36 3.99
CA ILE A 321 -0.87 -19.32 5.40
C ILE A 321 -0.96 -20.72 6.03
N VAL A 322 -2.07 -21.45 5.80
CA VAL A 322 -2.23 -22.82 6.31
C VAL A 322 -1.16 -23.72 5.72
N HIS A 323 -0.97 -23.66 4.40
CA HIS A 323 0.05 -24.45 3.71
C HIS A 323 1.47 -24.17 4.21
N ALA A 324 1.83 -22.90 4.37
CA ALA A 324 3.13 -22.50 4.95
C ALA A 324 3.34 -23.10 6.34
N ALA A 325 2.31 -23.03 7.19
CA ALA A 325 2.35 -23.57 8.54
C ALA A 325 2.48 -25.10 8.56
N ASP A 326 1.78 -25.81 7.65
CA ASP A 326 1.85 -27.26 7.51
C ASP A 326 3.17 -27.74 6.89
N MET A 327 3.80 -26.92 6.04
CA MET A 327 5.20 -27.14 5.61
C MET A 327 6.23 -26.94 6.73
N GLY A 328 5.81 -26.55 7.92
CA GLY A 328 6.66 -26.37 9.10
C GLY A 328 7.38 -25.02 9.14
N ALA A 329 6.85 -23.99 8.48
CA ALA A 329 7.36 -22.63 8.63
C ALA A 329 7.23 -22.15 10.08
N ARG A 330 8.33 -21.65 10.64
CA ARG A 330 8.40 -21.08 11.99
C ARG A 330 8.30 -19.56 11.98
N VAL A 331 8.50 -18.96 10.80
CA VAL A 331 8.23 -17.55 10.49
C VAL A 331 7.49 -17.52 9.15
N ILE A 332 6.45 -16.72 9.06
CA ILE A 332 5.69 -16.50 7.82
C ILE A 332 5.78 -15.03 7.48
N ASN A 333 6.49 -14.70 6.41
CA ASN A 333 6.59 -13.36 5.86
C ASN A 333 5.45 -13.13 4.88
N ILE A 334 4.64 -12.08 5.09
CA ILE A 334 3.55 -11.68 4.21
C ILE A 334 3.78 -10.25 3.77
N SER A 335 4.38 -10.08 2.60
CA SER A 335 4.67 -8.76 2.04
C SER A 335 3.49 -8.18 1.25
N GLN A 336 2.64 -9.04 0.73
CA GLN A 336 1.44 -8.65 -0.03
C GLN A 336 0.23 -8.57 0.90
N VAL A 337 -0.38 -7.40 0.96
CA VAL A 337 -1.54 -7.14 1.82
C VAL A 337 -2.68 -6.54 1.01
N MET A 338 -3.91 -6.67 1.50
CA MET A 338 -5.10 -6.09 0.88
C MET A 338 -5.67 -4.99 1.77
N CYS A 339 -5.87 -3.82 1.17
CA CYS A 339 -6.54 -2.71 1.82
C CYS A 339 -8.03 -2.66 1.47
N MET A 340 -8.84 -2.37 2.46
CA MET A 340 -10.29 -2.27 2.33
C MET A 340 -10.80 -1.04 3.10
N SER A 341 -11.85 -0.42 2.60
CA SER A 341 -12.53 0.62 3.37
C SER A 341 -13.17 0.02 4.62
N ALA A 342 -13.01 0.66 5.77
CA ALA A 342 -13.70 0.29 7.01
C ALA A 342 -15.23 0.27 6.89
N ARG A 343 -15.79 0.91 5.85
CA ARG A 343 -17.23 0.92 5.55
C ARG A 343 -17.70 -0.26 4.70
N SER A 344 -16.76 -0.99 4.09
CA SER A 344 -17.06 -2.11 3.18
C SER A 344 -15.96 -3.16 3.34
N ILE A 345 -15.97 -3.80 4.50
CA ILE A 345 -15.02 -4.87 4.83
C ILE A 345 -15.54 -6.17 4.18
N ILE A 346 -14.65 -6.87 3.49
CA ILE A 346 -14.90 -8.22 3.02
C ILE A 346 -14.78 -9.14 4.23
N ASP A 347 -15.84 -9.85 4.58
CA ASP A 347 -15.81 -10.86 5.63
C ASP A 347 -14.95 -12.05 5.16
N ALA A 348 -13.96 -12.39 5.95
CA ALA A 348 -12.99 -13.44 5.65
C ALA A 348 -12.70 -14.29 6.90
N PRO A 349 -13.66 -15.09 7.36
CA PRO A 349 -13.50 -15.93 8.55
C PRO A 349 -12.41 -16.98 8.37
N ASP A 350 -12.20 -17.46 7.14
CA ASP A 350 -11.13 -18.37 6.74
C ASP A 350 -9.73 -17.77 6.94
N LEU A 351 -9.54 -16.49 6.60
CA LEU A 351 -8.25 -15.82 6.81
C LEU A 351 -7.95 -15.65 8.30
N GLY A 352 -8.93 -15.24 9.11
CA GLY A 352 -8.76 -15.13 10.55
C GLY A 352 -8.42 -16.48 11.20
N ALA A 353 -9.14 -17.55 10.80
CA ALA A 353 -8.89 -18.91 11.26
C ALA A 353 -7.50 -19.42 10.84
N ALA A 354 -7.06 -19.16 9.60
CA ALA A 354 -5.74 -19.52 9.09
C ALA A 354 -4.61 -18.83 9.87
N VAL A 355 -4.77 -17.52 10.14
CA VAL A 355 -3.81 -16.74 10.94
C VAL A 355 -3.70 -17.29 12.36
N ARG A 356 -4.83 -17.56 13.02
CA ARG A 356 -4.82 -18.17 14.36
C ARG A 356 -4.19 -19.57 14.34
N TYR A 357 -4.57 -20.40 13.37
CA TYR A 357 -4.01 -21.74 13.21
C TYR A 357 -2.49 -21.71 13.09
N ALA A 358 -1.95 -20.87 12.21
CA ALA A 358 -0.51 -20.76 12.03
C ALA A 358 0.18 -20.23 13.30
N ALA A 359 -0.38 -19.20 13.96
CA ALA A 359 0.25 -18.58 15.11
C ALA A 359 0.14 -19.41 16.40
N VAL A 360 -0.99 -20.08 16.63
CA VAL A 360 -1.29 -20.79 17.90
C VAL A 360 -1.04 -22.27 17.77
N ASP A 361 -1.63 -22.93 16.75
CA ASP A 361 -1.59 -24.37 16.65
C ASP A 361 -0.29 -24.88 16.03
N LYS A 362 0.35 -24.08 15.16
CA LYS A 362 1.64 -24.37 14.50
C LYS A 362 2.81 -23.56 15.05
N ASP A 363 2.57 -22.63 15.95
CA ASP A 363 3.58 -21.78 16.59
C ASP A 363 4.49 -21.05 15.59
N ALA A 364 3.91 -20.51 14.51
CA ALA A 364 4.60 -19.69 13.53
C ALA A 364 4.48 -18.20 13.85
N VAL A 365 5.57 -17.45 13.80
CA VAL A 365 5.56 -15.99 13.89
C VAL A 365 5.10 -15.42 12.55
N ILE A 366 3.95 -14.78 12.51
CA ILE A 366 3.44 -14.14 11.29
C ILE A 366 3.87 -12.68 11.28
N VAL A 367 4.58 -12.27 10.25
CA VAL A 367 5.05 -10.89 10.04
C VAL A 367 4.44 -10.37 8.75
N ALA A 368 3.70 -9.26 8.84
CA ALA A 368 3.00 -8.71 7.67
C ALA A 368 3.30 -7.23 7.47
N ALA A 369 3.23 -6.78 6.22
CA ALA A 369 3.41 -5.38 5.85
C ALA A 369 2.23 -4.53 6.34
N ALA A 370 2.50 -3.27 6.70
CA ALA A 370 1.45 -2.32 7.06
C ALA A 370 0.62 -1.85 5.85
N GLY A 371 1.12 -2.06 4.64
CA GLY A 371 0.52 -1.59 3.40
C GLY A 371 1.21 -0.33 2.87
N ASP A 372 0.97 -0.03 1.60
CA ASP A 372 1.58 1.09 0.90
C ASP A 372 0.50 2.07 0.41
N THR A 373 0.58 3.32 0.83
CA THR A 373 -0.39 4.38 0.50
C THR A 373 -0.41 4.76 -0.99
N SER A 374 0.61 4.36 -1.76
CA SER A 374 0.60 4.50 -3.21
C SER A 374 -0.42 3.59 -3.90
N GLN A 375 -0.86 2.52 -3.24
CA GLN A 375 -1.88 1.62 -3.76
C GLN A 375 -3.27 2.25 -3.65
N ARG A 376 -4.11 2.02 -4.68
CA ARG A 376 -5.41 2.71 -4.86
C ARG A 376 -6.29 2.70 -3.61
N ASP A 377 -6.38 1.58 -2.91
CA ASP A 377 -7.33 1.36 -1.82
C ASP A 377 -6.70 1.48 -0.43
N CYS A 378 -5.37 1.66 -0.38
CA CYS A 378 -4.61 1.88 0.83
C CYS A 378 -4.58 3.38 1.15
N LYS A 379 -5.56 3.87 1.90
CA LYS A 379 -5.62 5.25 2.36
C LYS A 379 -5.06 5.36 3.77
N GLU A 380 -4.46 6.50 4.07
CA GLU A 380 -3.99 6.78 5.42
C GLU A 380 -5.12 6.70 6.44
N ASN A 381 -4.83 6.10 7.57
CA ASN A 381 -5.66 6.21 8.75
C ASN A 381 -5.28 7.47 9.54
N PRO A 382 -6.21 8.06 10.29
CA PRO A 382 -5.90 9.14 11.20
C PRO A 382 -4.80 8.73 12.19
N MET A 383 -3.97 9.68 12.55
CA MET A 383 -3.06 9.52 13.67
C MET A 383 -3.85 9.47 14.97
N VAL A 384 -3.20 9.01 16.06
CA VAL A 384 -3.83 8.93 17.39
C VAL A 384 -4.56 10.22 17.74
N ASP A 385 -5.85 10.12 18.06
CA ASP A 385 -6.66 11.25 18.51
C ASP A 385 -6.47 11.49 20.01
N PRO A 386 -5.82 12.59 20.43
CA PRO A 386 -5.63 12.91 21.84
C PRO A 386 -6.93 13.23 22.59
N LEU A 387 -8.04 13.46 21.88
CA LEU A 387 -9.33 13.71 22.48
C LEU A 387 -10.04 12.41 22.94
N HIS A 388 -9.54 11.25 22.53
CA HIS A 388 -10.04 9.94 22.90
C HIS A 388 -8.99 9.12 23.68
N PRO A 389 -8.59 9.53 24.90
CA PRO A 389 -7.51 8.89 25.64
C PRO A 389 -7.81 7.42 26.05
N ASN A 390 -9.07 7.00 26.02
CA ASN A 390 -9.49 5.61 26.27
C ASN A 390 -9.26 4.70 25.05
N ASP A 391 -9.05 5.25 23.88
CA ASP A 391 -8.68 4.56 22.65
C ASP A 391 -7.25 4.94 22.26
N SER A 392 -6.29 4.43 23.00
CA SER A 392 -4.87 4.78 22.87
C SER A 392 -4.25 4.48 21.52
N ARG A 393 -4.92 3.66 20.68
CA ARG A 393 -4.48 3.30 19.34
C ARG A 393 -5.45 3.80 18.26
N ASP A 394 -6.48 4.57 18.64
CA ASP A 394 -7.48 5.19 17.75
C ASP A 394 -8.17 4.18 16.81
N TRP A 395 -8.64 3.08 17.36
CA TRP A 395 -9.43 2.08 16.60
C TRP A 395 -10.72 2.69 16.02
N ASN A 396 -11.30 3.66 16.71
CA ASN A 396 -12.52 4.34 16.26
C ASN A 396 -12.26 5.26 15.05
N GLY A 397 -11.03 5.72 14.86
CA GLY A 397 -10.64 6.58 13.74
C GLY A 397 -10.28 5.81 12.46
N VAL A 398 -10.26 4.48 12.49
CA VAL A 398 -9.85 3.66 11.34
C VAL A 398 -10.78 3.85 10.14
N THR A 399 -10.21 4.22 9.01
CA THR A 399 -10.91 4.38 7.72
C THR A 399 -10.53 3.33 6.70
N THR A 400 -9.31 2.80 6.80
CA THR A 400 -8.76 1.73 5.94
C THR A 400 -8.34 0.55 6.81
N VAL A 401 -8.84 -0.63 6.51
CA VAL A 401 -8.42 -1.90 7.13
C VAL A 401 -7.41 -2.58 6.21
N VAL A 402 -6.34 -3.11 6.79
CA VAL A 402 -5.29 -3.85 6.07
C VAL A 402 -5.27 -5.30 6.54
N THR A 403 -5.44 -6.26 5.64
CA THR A 403 -5.38 -7.68 5.95
C THR A 403 -4.10 -8.31 5.38
N PRO A 404 -3.45 -9.25 6.12
CA PRO A 404 -3.82 -9.83 7.41
C PRO A 404 -3.42 -9.02 8.64
N SER A 405 -2.84 -7.83 8.49
CA SER A 405 -2.33 -6.96 9.56
C SER A 405 -3.39 -6.63 10.62
N TRP A 406 -4.66 -6.56 10.23
CA TRP A 406 -5.79 -6.32 11.14
C TRP A 406 -5.91 -7.35 12.27
N PHE A 407 -5.41 -8.58 12.08
CA PHE A 407 -5.40 -9.63 13.10
C PHE A 407 -4.24 -9.46 14.10
N SER A 408 -4.13 -8.27 14.69
CA SER A 408 -2.97 -7.80 15.47
C SER A 408 -2.64 -8.62 16.71
N ASP A 409 -3.55 -9.45 17.21
CA ASP A 409 -3.27 -10.37 18.31
C ASP A 409 -2.33 -11.53 17.88
N TYR A 410 -2.26 -11.81 16.57
CA TYR A 410 -1.52 -12.95 16.00
C TYR A 410 -0.46 -12.53 15.00
N VAL A 411 -0.58 -11.32 14.42
CA VAL A 411 0.28 -10.82 13.34
C VAL A 411 1.11 -9.65 13.83
N LEU A 412 2.42 -9.72 13.67
CA LEU A 412 3.32 -8.60 13.85
C LEU A 412 3.35 -7.75 12.58
N THR A 413 2.65 -6.63 12.60
CA THR A 413 2.62 -5.72 11.46
C THR A 413 3.79 -4.74 11.49
N VAL A 414 4.41 -4.54 10.33
CA VAL A 414 5.64 -3.76 10.17
C VAL A 414 5.38 -2.50 9.36
N GLY A 415 5.63 -1.34 9.97
CA GLY A 415 5.71 -0.04 9.31
C GLY A 415 7.09 0.22 8.71
N ALA A 416 7.18 1.13 7.74
CA ALA A 416 8.44 1.49 7.10
C ALA A 416 9.06 2.74 7.71
N VAL A 417 10.39 2.69 7.91
CA VAL A 417 11.24 3.84 8.23
C VAL A 417 12.33 3.99 7.16
N ASP A 418 12.88 5.19 7.04
CA ASP A 418 14.10 5.41 6.26
C ASP A 418 15.37 4.95 7.01
N ALA A 419 16.53 5.11 6.40
CA ALA A 419 17.82 4.74 6.99
C ALA A 419 18.20 5.59 8.23
N SER A 420 17.48 6.67 8.54
CA SER A 420 17.64 7.47 9.75
C SER A 420 16.67 7.06 10.88
N GLY A 421 15.73 6.17 10.61
CA GLY A 421 14.67 5.74 11.52
C GLY A 421 13.44 6.64 11.50
N THR A 422 13.32 7.54 10.50
CA THR A 422 12.15 8.40 10.33
C THR A 422 11.02 7.62 9.65
N PRO A 423 9.78 7.65 10.19
CA PRO A 423 8.64 7.00 9.56
C PRO A 423 8.38 7.51 8.13
N MET A 424 7.97 6.61 7.25
CA MET A 424 7.73 6.88 5.83
C MET A 424 6.23 6.95 5.54
N ASP A 425 5.61 8.08 5.87
CA ASP A 425 4.15 8.28 5.79
C ASP A 425 3.55 7.95 4.41
N LYS A 426 4.28 8.22 3.34
CA LYS A 426 3.81 7.99 1.96
C LYS A 426 3.93 6.54 1.49
N LEU A 427 4.65 5.70 2.23
CA LEU A 427 4.92 4.31 1.87
C LEU A 427 4.51 3.32 2.97
N SER A 428 3.76 3.79 3.97
CA SER A 428 3.33 2.96 5.10
C SER A 428 1.96 3.40 5.58
N VAL A 429 0.98 2.53 5.53
CA VAL A 429 -0.36 2.81 6.08
C VAL A 429 -0.29 2.72 7.60
N ALA A 430 -0.55 3.84 8.27
CA ALA A 430 -0.67 3.87 9.72
C ALA A 430 -1.90 3.07 10.18
N GLY A 431 -1.84 2.50 11.39
CA GLY A 431 -2.99 1.81 11.96
C GLY A 431 -2.74 1.26 13.37
N PRO A 432 -3.80 1.00 14.14
CA PRO A 432 -3.69 0.51 15.51
C PRO A 432 -3.04 -0.88 15.62
N TRP A 433 -2.96 -1.62 14.53
CA TRP A 433 -2.33 -2.93 14.41
C TRP A 433 -0.83 -2.88 14.17
N VAL A 434 -0.25 -1.72 13.78
CA VAL A 434 1.21 -1.64 13.56
C VAL A 434 1.96 -1.89 14.85
N GLY A 435 2.77 -2.94 14.87
CA GLY A 435 3.50 -3.38 16.06
C GLY A 435 4.93 -2.86 16.12
N ILE A 436 5.62 -2.78 14.97
CA ILE A 436 7.04 -2.43 14.90
C ILE A 436 7.36 -1.73 13.58
N GLY A 437 8.46 -1.00 13.53
CA GLY A 437 9.00 -0.40 12.32
C GLY A 437 10.34 -1.03 11.93
N ALA A 438 10.68 -0.99 10.64
CA ALA A 438 11.99 -1.36 10.13
C ALA A 438 12.32 -0.57 8.86
N PRO A 439 13.61 -0.47 8.46
CA PRO A 439 13.99 0.19 7.21
C PRO A 439 13.26 -0.39 6.00
N GLY A 440 12.70 0.50 5.16
CA GLY A 440 12.01 0.16 3.93
C GLY A 440 12.62 0.82 2.69
N THR A 441 13.87 1.29 2.80
CA THR A 441 14.64 1.96 1.73
C THR A 441 16.01 1.31 1.55
N ASP A 442 16.77 1.80 0.59
CA ASP A 442 18.11 1.30 0.23
C ASP A 442 18.10 -0.21 -0.10
N VAL A 443 17.02 -0.65 -0.74
CA VAL A 443 16.77 -2.06 -1.03
C VAL A 443 17.75 -2.56 -2.08
N VAL A 444 18.42 -3.65 -1.76
CA VAL A 444 19.25 -4.44 -2.66
C VAL A 444 18.77 -5.88 -2.60
N GLY A 445 18.72 -6.55 -3.72
CA GLY A 445 18.32 -7.95 -3.80
C GLY A 445 18.93 -8.67 -4.98
N PHE A 446 18.62 -9.95 -5.12
CA PHE A 446 19.05 -10.74 -6.26
C PHE A 446 18.15 -10.51 -7.47
N SER A 447 18.74 -10.54 -8.64
CA SER A 447 18.01 -10.48 -9.88
C SER A 447 17.22 -11.78 -10.11
N PRO A 448 15.93 -11.73 -10.49
CA PRO A 448 15.21 -12.92 -10.93
C PRO A 448 15.64 -13.42 -12.31
N ARG A 449 16.53 -12.71 -13.00
CA ARG A 449 16.95 -13.00 -14.39
C ARG A 449 18.34 -13.57 -14.51
N ASP A 450 19.25 -13.12 -13.66
CA ASP A 450 20.67 -13.49 -13.71
C ASP A 450 21.24 -13.59 -12.28
N ASP A 451 22.56 -13.82 -12.14
CA ASP A 451 23.25 -13.96 -10.85
C ASP A 451 23.70 -12.62 -10.27
N SER A 452 23.21 -11.49 -10.80
CA SER A 452 23.58 -10.15 -10.35
C SER A 452 22.77 -9.67 -9.14
N LEU A 453 23.26 -8.60 -8.51
CA LEU A 453 22.49 -7.78 -7.59
C LEU A 453 21.73 -6.69 -8.37
N ILE A 454 20.57 -6.34 -7.85
CA ILE A 454 19.73 -5.25 -8.35
C ILE A 454 19.34 -4.32 -7.21
N ASN A 455 19.12 -3.05 -7.53
CA ASN A 455 18.55 -2.05 -6.63
C ASN A 455 17.57 -1.12 -7.35
N ALA A 456 17.10 -1.53 -8.53
CA ALA A 456 16.11 -0.81 -9.31
C ALA A 456 15.16 -1.76 -10.02
N ILE A 457 13.94 -1.30 -10.23
CA ILE A 457 12.91 -1.91 -11.07
C ILE A 457 12.43 -0.88 -12.10
N ASP A 458 11.77 -1.34 -13.16
CA ASP A 458 11.18 -0.45 -14.13
C ASP A 458 10.03 0.37 -13.52
N GLY A 459 9.99 1.62 -13.90
CA GLY A 459 8.98 2.59 -13.51
C GLY A 459 8.26 3.19 -14.71
N PRO A 460 7.36 4.16 -14.49
CA PRO A 460 6.72 4.90 -15.56
C PRO A 460 7.76 5.56 -16.49
N ASP A 461 7.41 5.68 -17.78
CA ASP A 461 8.20 6.39 -18.77
C ASP A 461 9.65 5.88 -18.93
N ASN A 462 9.86 4.57 -18.80
CA ASN A 462 11.18 3.92 -18.84
C ASN A 462 12.18 4.46 -17.78
N SER A 463 11.66 4.99 -16.68
CA SER A 463 12.48 5.36 -15.53
C SER A 463 12.86 4.14 -14.70
N LEU A 464 13.94 4.25 -13.93
CA LEU A 464 14.27 3.27 -12.91
C LEU A 464 13.76 3.77 -11.55
N LEU A 465 13.01 2.92 -10.84
CA LEU A 465 12.54 3.17 -9.49
C LEU A 465 13.34 2.37 -8.47
N VAL A 466 13.66 3.01 -7.36
CA VAL A 466 14.23 2.31 -6.20
C VAL A 466 13.12 1.55 -5.50
N PRO A 467 13.23 0.22 -5.33
CA PRO A 467 12.29 -0.53 -4.51
C PRO A 467 12.26 0.02 -3.09
N SER A 468 11.07 0.32 -2.59
CA SER A 468 10.88 0.82 -1.22
C SER A 468 9.47 0.51 -0.73
N GLY A 469 9.30 0.43 0.58
CA GLY A 469 7.99 0.19 1.20
C GLY A 469 8.00 -0.81 2.34
N THR A 470 6.84 -1.01 2.95
CA THR A 470 6.64 -1.88 4.12
C THR A 470 6.92 -3.37 3.83
N SER A 471 6.87 -3.80 2.59
CA SER A 471 7.21 -5.17 2.18
C SER A 471 8.67 -5.52 2.54
N PHE A 472 9.59 -4.59 2.27
CA PHE A 472 11.02 -4.77 2.57
C PHE A 472 11.32 -4.63 4.05
N SER A 473 10.60 -3.74 4.75
CA SER A 473 10.62 -3.66 6.20
C SER A 473 10.19 -4.98 6.84
N THR A 474 9.15 -5.62 6.27
CA THR A 474 8.64 -6.92 6.71
C THR A 474 9.67 -8.02 6.51
N ALA A 475 10.39 -8.01 5.39
CA ALA A 475 11.51 -8.94 5.14
C ALA A 475 12.58 -8.85 6.23
N ILE A 476 12.98 -7.64 6.61
CA ILE A 476 13.95 -7.39 7.69
C ILE A 476 13.44 -7.98 9.01
N VAL A 477 12.22 -7.66 9.42
CA VAL A 477 11.65 -8.13 10.70
C VAL A 477 11.47 -9.66 10.68
N SER A 478 11.11 -10.26 9.55
CA SER A 478 11.02 -11.72 9.39
C SER A 478 12.38 -12.39 9.58
N GLY A 479 13.43 -11.81 9.01
CA GLY A 479 14.79 -12.27 9.23
C GLY A 479 15.21 -12.14 10.71
N VAL A 480 14.92 -11.00 11.36
CA VAL A 480 15.22 -10.81 12.79
C VAL A 480 14.42 -11.80 13.66
N ALA A 481 13.14 -12.03 13.35
CA ALA A 481 12.33 -13.03 14.03
C ALA A 481 12.94 -14.44 13.93
N ALA A 482 13.53 -14.77 12.78
CA ALA A 482 14.24 -16.03 12.59
C ALA A 482 15.54 -16.10 13.41
N LEU A 483 16.31 -14.99 13.52
CA LEU A 483 17.46 -14.95 14.42
C LEU A 483 17.06 -15.20 15.88
N VAL A 484 15.97 -14.56 16.34
CA VAL A 484 15.43 -14.74 17.69
C VAL A 484 14.94 -16.19 17.88
N ARG A 485 14.22 -16.74 16.90
CA ARG A 485 13.72 -18.13 16.93
C ARG A 485 14.87 -19.13 17.01
N ALA A 486 15.94 -18.93 16.25
CA ALA A 486 17.11 -19.80 16.28
C ALA A 486 17.80 -19.79 17.65
N LYS A 487 17.90 -18.63 18.28
CA LYS A 487 18.53 -18.48 19.60
C LYS A 487 17.64 -18.96 20.75
N TYR A 488 16.33 -18.74 20.66
CA TYR A 488 15.34 -19.05 21.70
C TYR A 488 14.25 -20.00 21.17
N PRO A 489 14.59 -21.25 20.81
CA PRO A 489 13.64 -22.16 20.17
C PRO A 489 12.46 -22.57 21.07
N GLN A 490 12.59 -22.36 22.40
CA GLN A 490 11.56 -22.65 23.39
C GLN A 490 10.47 -21.59 23.49
N LEU A 491 10.72 -20.36 22.98
CA LEU A 491 9.72 -19.30 23.02
C LEU A 491 8.60 -19.57 22.01
N SER A 492 7.35 -19.29 22.40
CA SER A 492 6.23 -19.34 21.48
C SER A 492 6.28 -18.18 20.47
N SER A 493 5.51 -18.29 19.40
CA SER A 493 5.36 -17.23 18.41
C SER A 493 4.96 -15.89 19.06
N HIS A 494 4.02 -15.91 19.99
CA HIS A 494 3.58 -14.73 20.73
C HIS A 494 4.70 -14.17 21.63
N GLN A 495 5.48 -15.01 22.28
CA GLN A 495 6.61 -14.59 23.10
C GLN A 495 7.74 -13.98 22.26
N ILE A 496 7.97 -14.48 21.04
CA ILE A 496 8.92 -13.85 20.10
C ILE A 496 8.42 -12.47 19.68
N ILE A 497 7.13 -12.34 19.32
CA ILE A 497 6.54 -11.03 19.01
C ILE A 497 6.69 -10.09 20.22
N ASN A 498 6.33 -10.55 21.42
CA ASN A 498 6.52 -9.77 22.65
C ASN A 498 7.97 -9.31 22.84
N ARG A 499 8.95 -10.18 22.60
CA ARG A 499 10.36 -9.86 22.70
C ARG A 499 10.78 -8.79 21.69
N LEU A 500 10.38 -8.94 20.41
CA LEU A 500 10.69 -7.97 19.35
C LEU A 500 10.14 -6.57 19.67
N ILE A 501 8.88 -6.46 20.11
CA ILE A 501 8.29 -5.16 20.44
C ILE A 501 8.86 -4.54 21.71
N ARG A 502 9.27 -5.34 22.72
CA ARG A 502 9.85 -4.82 23.96
C ARG A 502 11.29 -4.36 23.82
N THR A 503 12.01 -4.88 22.85
CA THR A 503 13.39 -4.50 22.56
C THR A 503 13.52 -3.48 21.44
N ALA A 504 12.40 -3.09 20.82
CA ALA A 504 12.39 -2.07 19.79
C ALA A 504 12.84 -0.70 20.34
N ARG A 505 13.49 0.08 19.50
CA ARG A 505 13.85 1.47 19.80
C ARG A 505 12.61 2.35 19.73
N ALA A 506 12.04 2.65 20.90
CA ALA A 506 10.76 3.33 21.00
C ALA A 506 10.80 4.75 20.40
N PRO A 507 9.71 5.19 19.73
CA PRO A 507 9.56 6.57 19.30
C PRO A 507 9.42 7.50 20.51
N ALA A 508 9.70 8.79 20.31
CA ALA A 508 9.70 9.78 21.39
C ALA A 508 8.36 9.90 22.15
N ARG A 509 7.25 9.54 21.53
CA ARG A 509 5.91 9.56 22.13
C ARG A 509 5.48 8.22 22.76
N GLY A 510 6.37 7.24 22.81
CA GLY A 510 6.05 5.88 23.23
C GLY A 510 5.51 5.04 22.06
N VAL A 511 4.28 4.56 22.12
CA VAL A 511 3.68 3.75 21.05
C VAL A 511 2.88 4.66 20.10
N ASP A 512 3.05 4.48 18.77
CA ASP A 512 2.29 5.19 17.76
C ASP A 512 1.68 4.24 16.70
N ASN A 513 0.94 4.78 15.76
CA ASN A 513 0.29 4.00 14.70
C ASN A 513 1.12 3.88 13.41
N GLN A 514 2.33 4.46 13.35
CA GLN A 514 3.22 4.38 12.18
C GLN A 514 4.27 3.27 12.33
N ILE A 515 4.92 3.23 13.48
CA ILE A 515 6.00 2.27 13.79
C ILE A 515 5.75 1.47 15.07
N GLY A 516 4.54 1.53 15.60
CA GLY A 516 4.14 0.77 16.78
C GLY A 516 5.00 1.08 18.00
N TYR A 517 5.64 0.06 18.53
CA TYR A 517 6.53 0.15 19.70
C TYR A 517 7.93 0.68 19.37
N GLY A 518 8.22 0.91 18.09
CA GLY A 518 9.49 1.49 17.66
C GLY A 518 10.20 0.69 16.58
N VAL A 519 11.42 1.10 16.26
CA VAL A 519 12.24 0.46 15.23
C VAL A 519 12.90 -0.80 15.78
N VAL A 520 12.86 -1.88 15.02
CA VAL A 520 13.45 -3.16 15.38
C VAL A 520 14.94 -3.03 15.74
N ASP A 521 15.35 -3.68 16.83
CA ASP A 521 16.73 -3.76 17.26
C ASP A 521 17.15 -5.23 17.41
N PRO A 522 17.84 -5.80 16.42
CA PRO A 522 18.24 -7.21 16.44
C PRO A 522 19.16 -7.55 17.61
N VAL A 523 20.10 -6.66 17.94
CA VAL A 523 21.07 -6.88 19.02
C VAL A 523 20.35 -6.91 20.37
N ALA A 524 19.50 -5.94 20.65
CA ALA A 524 18.68 -5.90 21.85
C ALA A 524 17.75 -7.13 21.94
N ALA A 525 17.11 -7.53 20.84
CA ALA A 525 16.25 -8.72 20.79
C ALA A 525 17.01 -10.01 21.10
N LEU A 526 18.29 -10.08 20.77
CA LEU A 526 19.13 -11.25 20.99
C LEU A 526 19.86 -11.23 22.35
N THR A 527 20.02 -10.08 23.01
CA THR A 527 20.89 -9.95 24.19
C THR A 527 20.21 -9.52 25.47
N TRP A 528 19.13 -8.74 25.38
CA TRP A 528 18.49 -8.22 26.57
C TRP A 528 17.75 -9.31 27.36
N ASP A 529 17.73 -9.15 28.68
CA ASP A 529 16.85 -9.93 29.53
C ASP A 529 15.45 -9.34 29.48
N VAL A 530 14.55 -10.06 28.80
CA VAL A 530 13.16 -9.65 28.58
C VAL A 530 12.25 -10.71 29.16
N PRO A 531 11.29 -10.35 30.01
CA PRO A 531 10.27 -11.30 30.46
C PRO A 531 9.54 -11.92 29.28
N ASP A 532 9.46 -13.25 29.23
CA ASP A 532 8.88 -13.98 28.09
C ASP A 532 7.42 -13.56 27.83
N GLY A 533 6.67 -13.23 28.86
CA GLY A 533 5.26 -12.88 28.75
C GLY A 533 4.37 -14.12 28.59
N SER A 534 3.14 -13.89 28.11
CA SER A 534 2.18 -14.98 27.87
C SER A 534 2.62 -15.86 26.71
N VAL A 535 2.43 -17.17 26.83
CA VAL A 535 2.67 -18.14 25.74
C VAL A 535 1.68 -17.96 24.59
N LEU A 536 0.46 -17.60 24.90
CA LEU A 536 -0.62 -17.37 23.93
C LEU A 536 -1.04 -15.90 23.95
N PRO A 537 -1.53 -15.36 22.84
CA PRO A 537 -2.16 -14.07 22.80
C PRO A 537 -3.38 -14.02 23.74
N LYS A 538 -3.75 -12.82 24.17
CA LYS A 538 -5.00 -12.64 24.90
C LYS A 538 -6.13 -13.02 23.96
N ASP A 539 -6.89 -14.04 24.32
CA ASP A 539 -8.03 -14.49 23.52
C ASP A 539 -9.13 -13.42 23.59
N SER A 540 -9.03 -12.43 22.73
CA SER A 540 -10.08 -11.42 22.51
C SER A 540 -11.20 -11.97 21.62
N ALA A 541 -11.22 -13.28 21.39
CA ALA A 541 -12.17 -13.99 20.56
C ALA A 541 -13.60 -13.96 21.16
N LYS A 542 -14.22 -12.78 21.14
CA LYS A 542 -15.69 -12.73 21.02
C LYS A 542 -15.96 -12.79 19.52
N PRO A 543 -16.68 -13.83 19.04
CA PRO A 543 -17.09 -13.86 17.65
C PRO A 543 -17.80 -12.53 17.35
N LEU A 544 -17.27 -11.76 16.41
CA LEU A 544 -17.91 -10.56 15.94
C LEU A 544 -19.22 -11.02 15.29
N LYS A 545 -20.33 -10.93 16.02
CA LYS A 545 -21.62 -10.94 15.37
C LYS A 545 -21.68 -9.64 14.59
N LEU A 546 -21.33 -9.71 13.30
CA LEU A 546 -21.59 -8.60 12.40
C LEU A 546 -23.04 -8.19 12.61
N PRO A 547 -23.32 -6.90 12.87
CA PRO A 547 -24.70 -6.47 12.92
C PRO A 547 -25.36 -6.93 11.62
N PRO A 548 -26.59 -7.45 11.66
CA PRO A 548 -27.28 -7.88 10.46
C PRO A 548 -27.20 -6.74 9.45
N ALA A 549 -26.93 -7.09 8.19
CA ALA A 549 -26.85 -6.12 7.10
C ALA A 549 -27.99 -5.12 7.26
N PRO A 550 -27.72 -3.80 7.24
CA PRO A 550 -28.74 -2.80 7.51
C PRO A 550 -29.92 -3.10 6.60
N ALA A 551 -31.09 -3.26 7.20
CA ALA A 551 -32.32 -3.53 6.47
C ALA A 551 -32.43 -2.51 5.33
N PRO A 552 -32.82 -2.91 4.10
CA PRO A 552 -32.92 -2.00 2.98
C PRO A 552 -33.67 -0.75 3.43
N ARG A 553 -33.06 0.40 3.22
CA ARG A 553 -33.61 1.68 3.69
C ARG A 553 -35.06 1.77 3.26
N ASN A 554 -35.98 1.82 4.23
CA ASN A 554 -37.37 2.08 3.96
C ASN A 554 -37.49 3.51 3.40
N MET A 555 -37.55 3.61 2.05
CA MET A 555 -37.66 4.89 1.34
C MET A 555 -39.06 5.50 1.45
N VAL A 556 -40.05 4.79 2.00
CA VAL A 556 -41.41 5.30 2.13
C VAL A 556 -41.49 6.64 2.88
N PRO A 557 -40.78 6.84 4.03
CA PRO A 557 -40.80 8.16 4.67
C PRO A 557 -40.19 9.27 3.80
N VAL A 558 -39.19 8.97 3.01
CA VAL A 558 -38.56 9.94 2.10
C VAL A 558 -39.51 10.34 0.99
N TRP A 559 -40.22 9.38 0.40
CA TRP A 559 -41.20 9.66 -0.64
C TRP A 559 -42.43 10.39 -0.10
N VAL A 560 -42.89 10.08 1.13
CA VAL A 560 -43.98 10.80 1.81
C VAL A 560 -43.54 12.24 2.11
N ALA A 561 -42.31 12.46 2.61
CA ALA A 561 -41.79 13.81 2.87
C ALA A 561 -41.63 14.61 1.56
N ALA A 562 -41.08 14.01 0.51
CA ALA A 562 -40.91 14.66 -0.77
C ALA A 562 -42.26 14.99 -1.44
N GLY A 563 -43.22 14.06 -1.39
CA GLY A 563 -44.59 14.26 -1.89
C GLY A 563 -45.32 15.33 -1.11
N GLY A 564 -45.21 15.32 0.23
CA GLY A 564 -45.81 16.34 1.11
C GLY A 564 -45.23 17.74 0.84
N LEU A 565 -43.91 17.87 0.69
CA LEU A 565 -43.27 19.14 0.36
C LEU A 565 -43.68 19.64 -1.04
N GLY A 566 -43.69 18.74 -2.03
CA GLY A 566 -44.14 19.05 -3.40
C GLY A 566 -45.60 19.50 -3.44
N GLY A 567 -46.47 18.83 -2.71
CA GLY A 567 -47.90 19.21 -2.56
C GLY A 567 -48.08 20.56 -1.90
N ALA A 568 -47.33 20.85 -0.82
CA ALA A 568 -47.35 22.15 -0.15
C ALA A 568 -46.89 23.29 -1.04
N LEU A 569 -45.85 23.09 -1.82
CA LEU A 569 -45.34 24.10 -2.76
C LEU A 569 -46.33 24.33 -3.92
N LEU A 570 -47.00 23.32 -4.43
CA LEU A 570 -48.03 23.43 -5.45
C LEU A 570 -49.26 24.21 -4.92
N LEU A 571 -49.71 23.90 -3.69
CA LEU A 571 -50.78 24.61 -3.03
C LEU A 571 -50.43 26.09 -2.80
N ALA A 572 -49.23 26.37 -2.31
CA ALA A 572 -48.73 27.75 -2.14
C ALA A 572 -48.65 28.49 -3.48
N GLY A 573 -48.20 27.83 -4.53
CA GLY A 573 -48.18 28.40 -5.89
C GLY A 573 -49.57 28.69 -6.46
N LEU A 574 -50.54 27.82 -6.24
CA LEU A 574 -51.93 28.02 -6.67
C LEU A 574 -52.61 29.16 -5.91
N LEU A 575 -52.39 29.25 -4.56
CA LEU A 575 -52.90 30.34 -3.74
C LEU A 575 -52.28 31.69 -4.12
N PHE A 576 -50.98 31.72 -4.38
CA PHE A 576 -50.28 32.93 -4.80
C PHE A 576 -50.72 33.33 -6.23
N GLY A 577 -50.81 32.41 -7.14
CA GLY A 577 -51.29 32.64 -8.50
C GLY A 577 -52.76 33.11 -8.54
N GLY A 578 -53.62 32.51 -7.71
CA GLY A 578 -55.04 32.91 -7.56
C GLY A 578 -55.14 34.34 -6.98
N ALA A 579 -54.33 34.68 -5.96
CA ALA A 579 -54.29 36.00 -5.39
C ALA A 579 -53.80 37.08 -6.39
N VAL A 580 -52.83 36.73 -7.23
CA VAL A 580 -52.33 37.65 -8.30
C VAL A 580 -53.41 37.87 -9.41
N LEU A 581 -54.13 36.79 -9.77
CA LEU A 581 -55.23 36.89 -10.73
C LEU A 581 -56.38 37.76 -10.19
N MET A 582 -56.79 37.54 -8.95
CA MET A 582 -57.86 38.36 -8.30
C MET A 582 -57.46 39.85 -8.22
N ARG A 583 -56.20 40.15 -7.92
CA ARG A 583 -55.71 41.55 -7.96
C ARG A 583 -55.79 42.20 -9.36
N LYS A 584 -55.60 41.41 -10.40
CA LYS A 584 -55.72 41.92 -11.80
C LYS A 584 -57.16 42.13 -12.25
N THR A 585 -58.10 41.37 -11.71
CA THR A 585 -59.51 41.50 -12.08
C THR A 585 -60.29 42.59 -11.32
N THR A 586 -59.78 42.98 -10.11
CA THR A 586 -60.38 44.08 -9.31
C THR A 586 -59.81 45.48 -9.63
N GLY A 587 -58.89 45.58 -10.56
CA GLY A 587 -58.26 46.85 -10.96
C GLY A 587 -58.73 47.34 -12.34
N ARG A 588 -60.06 47.47 -12.60
CA ARG A 588 -60.58 48.28 -13.68
C ARG A 588 -61.19 49.55 -13.09
N PRO A 589 -60.63 50.69 -13.34
CA PRO A 589 -61.31 51.97 -13.07
C PRO A 589 -62.33 52.22 -14.19
N GLU A 590 -63.44 52.77 -13.79
CA GLU A 590 -64.29 53.54 -14.65
C GLU A 590 -63.60 54.81 -15.08
#